data_b611462bc8a11d981f8f1e6227f0fb69
#
_entry.id   b611462bc8a11d981f8f1e6227f0fb69
#
_cell.length_a   1.000
_cell.length_b   1.000
_cell.length_c   1.000
_cell.angle_alpha   90.00
_cell.angle_beta   90.00
_cell.angle_gamma   90.00
#
_symmetry.space_group_name_H-M   'P 1'
#
loop_
_entity.id
_entity.type
_entity.pdbx_description
1 polymer ?
#
loop_
_entity_poly.entity_id
_entity_poly.type
_entity_poly.pdbx_seq_one_letter_code
_entity_poly.pdbx_strand_id
1 'polypeptide(L)'
;MYRIKVLYRKNLKMSPGKLAAQTGHAVLGLQPIVDTSIVVLEASDKKFFEKVEELKSNGEEHHVVHDAGRTEVAPGTQTCVAFLEYG
;
A
#
# COMPACT_ATOMS: atom_id res chain seq x y z
N MET A 1 11.86 -12.80 11.51
CA MET A 1 10.59 -13.07 10.81
C MET A 1 9.93 -11.75 10.41
N TYR A 2 9.28 -11.73 9.27
CA TYR A 2 8.61 -10.52 8.82
C TYR A 2 7.20 -10.82 8.31
N ARG A 3 6.41 -9.76 8.15
CA ARG A 3 5.09 -9.83 7.53
C ARG A 3 4.97 -8.67 6.54
N ILE A 4 4.02 -8.80 5.62
CA ILE A 4 3.74 -7.73 4.67
C ILE A 4 2.68 -6.83 5.29
N LYS A 5 2.96 -5.54 5.35
CA LYS A 5 2.01 -4.56 5.84
C LYS A 5 1.57 -3.68 4.69
N VAL A 6 0.28 -3.43 4.61
CA VAL A 6 -0.29 -2.56 3.58
C VAL A 6 -1.04 -1.44 4.28
N LEU A 7 -0.69 -0.20 3.96
CA LEU A 7 -1.44 0.97 4.40
C LEU A 7 -2.24 1.49 3.21
N TYR A 8 -3.54 1.76 3.43
CA TYR A 8 -4.36 2.39 2.40
C TYR A 8 -4.92 3.72 2.90
N ARG A 9 -5.15 4.62 1.96
CA ARG A 9 -5.65 5.96 2.28
C ARG A 9 -7.15 5.91 2.53
N LYS A 10 -7.54 6.01 3.79
CA LYS A 10 -8.96 5.95 4.16
C LYS A 10 -9.78 7.10 3.56
N ASN A 11 -9.15 8.24 3.32
CA ASN A 11 -9.83 9.41 2.80
C ASN A 11 -10.33 9.23 1.37
N LEU A 12 -9.80 8.24 0.64
CA LEU A 12 -10.27 7.95 -0.72
C LEU A 12 -11.60 7.22 -0.74
N LYS A 13 -12.00 6.63 0.38
CA LYS A 13 -13.29 5.93 0.53
C LYS A 13 -13.53 4.91 -0.56
N MET A 14 -12.51 4.12 -0.86
CA MET A 14 -12.60 3.09 -1.89
C MET A 14 -13.59 2.00 -1.48
N SER A 15 -14.32 1.46 -2.46
CA SER A 15 -15.20 0.31 -2.23
C SER A 15 -14.37 -0.90 -1.82
N PRO A 16 -14.98 -1.91 -1.18
CA PRO A 16 -14.26 -3.12 -0.79
C PRO A 16 -13.55 -3.80 -1.96
N GLY A 17 -14.19 -3.86 -3.13
CA GLY A 17 -13.57 -4.46 -4.31
C GLY A 17 -12.37 -3.68 -4.80
N LYS A 18 -12.49 -2.35 -4.84
CA LYS A 18 -11.37 -1.49 -5.24
C LYS A 18 -10.20 -1.63 -4.26
N LEU A 19 -10.50 -1.62 -2.97
CA LEU A 19 -9.49 -1.77 -1.94
C LEU A 19 -8.77 -3.11 -2.05
N ALA A 20 -9.52 -4.18 -2.27
CA ALA A 20 -8.94 -5.52 -2.43
C ALA A 20 -7.99 -5.57 -3.63
N ALA A 21 -8.40 -5.00 -4.76
CA ALA A 21 -7.59 -4.97 -5.98
C ALA A 21 -6.30 -4.16 -5.75
N GLN A 22 -6.40 -2.99 -5.12
CA GLN A 22 -5.23 -2.15 -4.86
C GLN A 22 -4.27 -2.82 -3.88
N THR A 23 -4.80 -3.50 -2.87
CA THR A 23 -3.99 -4.27 -1.92
C THR A 23 -3.23 -5.38 -2.66
N GLY A 24 -3.90 -6.09 -3.54
CA GLY A 24 -3.26 -7.13 -4.35
C GLY A 24 -2.11 -6.57 -5.19
N HIS A 25 -2.33 -5.44 -5.85
CA HIS A 25 -1.28 -4.79 -6.64
C HIS A 25 -0.09 -4.39 -5.78
N ALA A 26 -0.35 -3.87 -4.58
CA ALA A 26 0.71 -3.44 -3.69
C ALA A 26 1.60 -4.62 -3.28
N VAL A 27 0.99 -5.72 -2.90
CA VAL A 27 1.71 -6.92 -2.47
C VAL A 27 2.50 -7.52 -3.62
N LEU A 28 1.89 -7.62 -4.80
CA LEU A 28 2.56 -8.16 -5.98
C LEU A 28 3.77 -7.34 -6.38
N GLY A 29 3.73 -6.04 -6.15
CA GLY A 29 4.83 -5.14 -6.48
C GLY A 29 6.06 -5.30 -5.60
N LEU A 30 5.93 -5.95 -4.45
CA LEU A 30 7.07 -6.13 -3.53
C LEU A 30 8.10 -7.16 -4.00
N GLN A 31 7.74 -8.14 -4.74
CA GLN A 31 8.57 -9.25 -5.21
C GLN A 31 9.93 -9.43 -4.50
N PRO A 32 10.32 -10.64 -4.18
CA PRO A 32 9.61 -11.90 -4.35
C PRO A 32 8.56 -12.07 -3.28
N ILE A 33 7.59 -12.90 -3.57
CA ILE A 33 6.51 -13.18 -2.63
C ILE A 33 6.86 -14.43 -1.86
N VAL A 34 6.74 -14.34 -0.54
CA VAL A 34 6.87 -15.52 0.32
C VAL A 34 5.54 -15.69 1.05
N ASP A 35 5.28 -16.91 1.47
CA ASP A 35 4.06 -17.22 2.21
C ASP A 35 4.20 -16.68 3.63
N THR A 36 3.60 -15.53 3.87
CA THR A 36 3.65 -14.87 5.17
C THR A 36 2.35 -14.10 5.41
N SER A 37 2.21 -13.56 6.62
CA SER A 37 1.03 -12.80 6.99
C SER A 37 0.97 -11.47 6.23
N ILE A 38 -0.24 -11.07 5.88
CA ILE A 38 -0.50 -9.76 5.29
C ILE A 38 -1.44 -9.01 6.24
N VAL A 39 -1.04 -7.81 6.65
CA VAL A 39 -1.85 -6.96 7.52
C VAL A 39 -2.20 -5.70 6.76
N VAL A 40 -3.50 -5.43 6.63
CA VAL A 40 -4.00 -4.26 5.88
C VAL A 40 -4.63 -3.29 6.85
N LEU A 41 -4.13 -2.07 6.89
CA LEU A 41 -4.58 -1.04 7.82
C LEU A 41 -4.91 0.24 7.08
N GLU A 42 -5.95 0.93 7.54
CA GLU A 42 -6.26 2.26 7.03
C GLU A 42 -5.33 3.30 7.63
N ALA A 43 -5.08 4.36 6.88
CA ALA A 43 -4.25 5.46 7.35
C ALA A 43 -4.81 6.78 6.85
N SER A 44 -4.66 7.83 7.68
CA SER A 44 -4.94 9.18 7.22
C SER A 44 -3.94 9.55 6.13
N ASP A 45 -4.26 10.55 5.31
CA ASP A 45 -3.34 11.00 4.27
C ASP A 45 -1.99 11.40 4.88
N LYS A 46 -2.01 12.10 6.00
CA LYS A 46 -0.78 12.51 6.68
C LYS A 46 0.09 11.31 7.02
N LYS A 47 -0.49 10.31 7.67
CA LYS A 47 0.27 9.11 8.07
C LYS A 47 0.74 8.31 6.87
N PHE A 48 -0.10 8.22 5.84
CA PHE A 48 0.25 7.51 4.63
C PHE A 48 1.48 8.12 3.97
N PHE A 49 1.44 9.42 3.70
CA PHE A 49 2.56 10.08 3.03
C PHE A 49 3.81 10.18 3.89
N GLU A 50 3.65 10.32 5.20
CA GLU A 50 4.80 10.26 6.12
C GLU A 50 5.48 8.90 6.04
N LYS A 51 4.70 7.82 6.00
CA LYS A 51 5.26 6.46 5.90
C LYS A 51 5.97 6.24 4.58
N VAL A 52 5.38 6.69 3.48
CA VAL A 52 6.02 6.57 2.17
C VAL A 52 7.36 7.31 2.16
N GLU A 53 7.42 8.51 2.73
CA GLU A 53 8.64 9.29 2.79
C GLU A 53 9.70 8.62 3.67
N GLU A 54 9.28 8.07 4.80
CA GLU A 54 10.18 7.31 5.68
C GLU A 54 10.79 6.10 4.97
N LEU A 55 9.95 5.34 4.25
CA LEU A 55 10.42 4.17 3.52
C LEU A 55 11.44 4.56 2.46
N LYS A 56 11.19 5.64 1.73
CA LYS A 56 12.11 6.14 0.71
C LYS A 56 13.42 6.61 1.34
N SER A 57 13.34 7.40 2.40
CA SER A 57 14.52 7.97 3.05
C SER A 57 15.42 6.90 3.64
N ASN A 58 14.84 5.83 4.16
CA ASN A 58 15.58 4.73 4.78
C ASN A 58 16.00 3.66 3.78
N GLY A 59 15.62 3.80 2.51
CA GLY A 59 15.94 2.81 1.49
C GLY A 59 15.28 1.46 1.74
N GLU A 60 14.12 1.44 2.41
CA GLU A 60 13.41 0.20 2.71
C GLU A 60 12.57 -0.23 1.54
N GLU A 61 12.51 -1.55 1.33
CA GLU A 61 11.72 -2.11 0.24
C GLU A 61 10.24 -1.82 0.42
N HIS A 62 9.62 -1.25 -0.60
CA HIS A 62 8.20 -0.92 -0.59
C HIS A 62 7.67 -0.78 -2.01
N HIS A 63 6.35 -0.80 -2.13
CA HIS A 63 5.71 -0.56 -3.42
C HIS A 63 4.47 0.31 -3.22
N VAL A 64 4.47 1.47 -3.86
CA VAL A 64 3.32 2.39 -3.85
C VAL A 64 2.49 2.13 -5.11
N VAL A 65 1.19 1.94 -4.92
CA VAL A 65 0.27 1.73 -6.05
C VAL A 65 -0.25 3.07 -6.53
N HIS A 66 -0.07 3.34 -7.83
CA HIS A 66 -0.65 4.49 -8.51
C HIS A 66 -1.81 4.00 -9.35
N ASP A 67 -3.01 4.52 -9.07
CA ASP A 67 -4.19 4.07 -9.79
C ASP A 67 -4.19 4.54 -11.24
N ALA A 68 -4.70 3.69 -12.14
CA ALA A 68 -4.81 4.06 -13.55
C ALA A 68 -5.97 5.02 -13.83
N GLY A 69 -6.84 5.24 -12.84
CA GLY A 69 -7.97 6.15 -12.98
C GLY A 69 -9.13 5.59 -13.76
N ARG A 70 -9.29 4.28 -13.76
CA ARG A 70 -10.36 3.61 -14.53
C ARG A 70 -11.65 3.45 -13.76
N THR A 71 -11.64 3.67 -12.46
CA THR A 71 -12.80 3.44 -11.60
C THR A 71 -13.05 4.62 -10.67
N GLU A 72 -12.75 4.46 -9.39
CA GLU A 72 -13.23 5.37 -8.32
C GLU A 72 -12.37 6.59 -8.06
N VAL A 73 -11.11 6.57 -8.45
CA VAL A 73 -10.17 7.66 -8.13
C VAL A 73 -9.50 8.21 -9.40
N ALA A 74 -8.95 9.41 -9.30
CA ALA A 74 -8.28 10.07 -10.41
C ALA A 74 -7.03 9.30 -10.85
N PRO A 75 -6.64 9.42 -12.14
CA PRO A 75 -5.41 8.79 -12.63
C PRO A 75 -4.19 9.27 -11.86
N GLY A 76 -3.30 8.34 -11.52
CA GLY A 76 -2.07 8.65 -10.79
C GLY A 76 -2.22 8.80 -9.30
N THR A 77 -3.43 8.68 -8.77
CA THR A 77 -3.65 8.75 -7.32
C THR A 77 -2.92 7.60 -6.62
N GLN A 78 -2.12 7.94 -5.63
CA GLN A 78 -1.49 6.93 -4.78
C GLN A 78 -2.55 6.39 -3.82
N THR A 79 -2.82 5.10 -3.89
CA THR A 79 -3.93 4.49 -3.13
C THR A 79 -3.48 3.73 -1.91
N CYS A 80 -2.39 2.99 -2.02
CA CYS A 80 -1.85 2.21 -0.92
C CYS A 80 -0.37 1.95 -1.11
N VAL A 81 0.28 1.50 -0.04
CA VAL A 81 1.69 1.14 -0.06
C VAL A 81 1.87 -0.16 0.70
N ALA A 82 2.65 -1.07 0.13
CA ALA A 82 3.04 -2.31 0.80
C ALA A 82 4.52 -2.24 1.17
N PHE A 83 4.87 -2.79 2.31
CA PHE A 83 6.25 -2.84 2.78
C PHE A 83 6.42 -4.00 3.74
N LEU A 84 7.66 -4.33 4.06
CA LEU A 84 7.98 -5.41 4.97
C LEU A 84 8.10 -4.87 6.39
N GLU A 85 7.44 -5.51 7.33
CA GLU A 85 7.55 -5.16 8.74
C GLU A 85 8.21 -6.31 9.48
N TYR A 86 9.35 -6.04 10.10
CA TYR A 86 10.10 -7.03 10.87
C TYR A 86 9.71 -6.95 12.34
N GLY A 87 9.59 -8.11 12.96
CA GLY A 87 9.24 -8.15 14.37
C GLY A 87 9.61 -9.43 15.03
#